data_2751e07e3046b10a96f50616c7211da3
#
_entry.id   2751e07e3046b10a96f50616c7211da3
#
_cell.length_a   1.000
_cell.length_b   1.000
_cell.length_c   1.000
_cell.angle_alpha   90.00
_cell.angle_beta   90.00
_cell.angle_gamma   90.00
#
_symmetry.space_group_name_H-M   'P 1'
#
loop_
_entity.id
_entity.type
_entity.pdbx_description
1 polymer ?
#
loop_
_entity_poly.entity_id
_entity_poly.type
_entity_poly.pdbx_seq_one_letter_code
_entity_poly.pdbx_strand_id
1 'polypeptide(L)'
;PALGSNSQTPHLVWSKPLGDPLGGTQLANGRHQVKMFEPEAGSETPAASPFILLGSLRFSDACLRTYAHPQLLKVAETINGSDFTPFNEALFIKEPGIGAAVSWHQDGVTHWDSPDFDENIHGFNFMAQLYGSTAVNGVWVLPGSHKLGKIDISDLVSQSQSERIDGAVPLFCDRGDVVMCNRQALHGPFPNSGFEPRLPV
;
A
#
# COMPACT_ATOMS: atom_id res chain seq x y z
N PRO A 1 9.20 15.89 11.82
CA PRO A 1 8.34 17.00 12.12
C PRO A 1 7.29 17.05 11.04
N ALA A 2 6.00 16.95 11.43
CA ALA A 2 4.94 17.21 10.50
C ALA A 2 5.21 18.56 9.86
N LEU A 3 5.39 18.59 8.55
CA LEU A 3 5.35 19.84 7.81
C LEU A 3 4.01 20.46 8.17
N GLY A 4 4.06 21.61 8.83
CA GLY A 4 2.91 22.21 9.46
C GLY A 4 1.69 22.25 8.52
N SER A 5 0.53 22.39 9.08
CA SER A 5 -0.80 22.36 8.46
C SER A 5 -1.05 23.36 7.32
N ASN A 6 0.01 23.81 6.66
CA ASN A 6 -0.12 24.62 5.45
C ASN A 6 -0.52 23.69 4.30
N SER A 7 -1.79 23.73 3.92
CA SER A 7 -2.43 22.93 2.87
C SER A 7 -1.78 23.01 1.47
N GLN A 8 -0.66 23.73 1.36
CA GLN A 8 0.04 23.98 0.11
C GLN A 8 1.36 23.20 -0.04
N THR A 9 1.79 22.41 0.94
CA THR A 9 3.01 21.59 0.84
C THR A 9 2.66 20.09 0.83
N PRO A 10 3.43 19.26 0.11
CA PRO A 10 3.29 17.82 0.21
C PRO A 10 3.44 17.37 1.66
N HIS A 11 2.63 16.42 2.08
CA HIS A 11 2.70 15.88 3.44
C HIS A 11 3.61 14.66 3.46
N LEU A 12 4.77 14.79 4.10
CA LEU A 12 5.71 13.68 4.27
C LEU A 12 5.49 13.01 5.64
N VAL A 13 5.09 11.75 5.59
CA VAL A 13 4.96 10.90 6.77
C VAL A 13 6.28 10.20 7.04
N TRP A 14 6.75 10.28 8.27
CA TRP A 14 7.97 9.63 8.74
C TRP A 14 7.64 8.43 9.61
N SER A 15 8.46 7.42 9.53
CA SER A 15 8.36 6.25 10.39
C SER A 15 9.71 5.89 10.99
N LYS A 16 9.68 5.05 12.01
CA LYS A 16 10.88 4.34 12.45
C LYS A 16 11.30 3.37 11.35
N PRO A 17 12.61 3.16 11.13
CA PRO A 17 13.08 2.11 10.26
C PRO A 17 12.41 0.77 10.57
N LEU A 18 11.96 0.08 9.53
CA LEU A 18 11.24 -1.20 9.64
C LEU A 18 9.97 -1.16 10.52
N GLY A 19 9.56 0.03 10.96
CA GLY A 19 8.29 0.23 11.67
C GLY A 19 7.10 0.16 10.72
N ASP A 20 5.92 0.02 11.29
CA ASP A 20 4.66 0.17 10.57
C ASP A 20 3.96 1.45 11.02
N PRO A 21 4.11 2.57 10.29
CA PRO A 21 3.53 3.86 10.70
C PRO A 21 2.01 3.91 10.55
N LEU A 22 1.40 2.97 9.85
CA LEU A 22 -0.05 2.86 9.74
C LEU A 22 -0.65 2.03 10.88
N GLY A 23 0.15 1.69 11.88
CA GLY A 23 -0.29 0.98 13.07
C GLY A 23 -0.59 -0.50 12.84
N GLY A 24 0.18 -1.10 11.92
CA GLY A 24 -0.06 -2.47 11.47
C GLY A 24 -0.06 -3.54 12.52
N THR A 25 0.60 -3.33 13.66
CA THR A 25 0.56 -4.29 14.76
C THR A 25 -0.39 -3.96 15.86
N GLN A 26 -0.71 -2.70 15.98
CA GLN A 26 -1.66 -2.26 16.96
C GLN A 26 -2.89 -1.84 16.21
N LEU A 27 -3.94 -2.52 16.45
CA LEU A 27 -5.28 -2.22 16.01
C LEU A 27 -5.71 -0.81 16.42
N ALA A 28 -5.16 0.21 15.82
CA ALA A 28 -5.92 1.43 15.75
C ALA A 28 -7.13 1.12 14.84
N ASN A 29 -8.26 0.90 15.45
CA ASN A 29 -9.54 0.67 14.77
C ASN A 29 -9.70 -0.65 13.98
N GLY A 30 -9.00 -1.70 14.33
CA GLY A 30 -9.16 -3.00 13.69
C GLY A 30 -8.66 -3.12 12.25
N ARG A 31 -7.92 -2.12 11.77
CA ARG A 31 -7.56 -2.03 10.36
C ARG A 31 -6.36 -2.88 9.99
N HIS A 32 -5.35 -2.93 10.85
CA HIS A 32 -4.11 -3.66 10.64
C HIS A 32 -3.88 -4.59 11.81
N GLN A 33 -4.20 -5.87 11.62
CA GLN A 33 -4.25 -6.82 12.70
C GLN A 33 -2.93 -7.54 12.97
N VAL A 34 -2.00 -7.49 12.02
CA VAL A 34 -0.79 -8.29 12.08
C VAL A 34 0.42 -7.44 11.74
N LYS A 35 1.43 -7.53 12.59
CA LYS A 35 2.71 -6.88 12.38
C LYS A 35 3.62 -7.75 11.52
N MET A 36 4.28 -7.12 10.58
CA MET A 36 5.25 -7.76 9.71
C MET A 36 6.64 -7.25 10.08
N PHE A 37 7.47 -8.16 10.59
CA PHE A 37 8.84 -7.88 10.97
C PHE A 37 9.79 -8.78 10.20
N GLU A 38 10.44 -8.22 9.24
CA GLU A 38 11.63 -8.78 8.61
C GLU A 38 12.32 -7.65 7.85
N PRO A 39 13.61 -7.48 7.93
CA PRO A 39 14.58 -7.89 8.95
C PRO A 39 14.57 -6.96 10.17
N GLU A 40 15.45 -7.21 11.14
CA GLU A 40 15.70 -6.27 12.22
C GLU A 40 16.56 -5.09 11.74
N ALA A 41 16.27 -3.90 12.26
CA ALA A 41 17.07 -2.72 11.98
C ALA A 41 18.48 -2.86 12.59
N GLY A 42 19.50 -2.59 11.79
CA GLY A 42 20.88 -2.54 12.28
C GLY A 42 21.11 -1.36 13.24
N SER A 43 22.20 -1.43 14.00
CA SER A 43 22.56 -0.40 15.00
C SER A 43 22.86 0.99 14.43
N GLU A 44 23.13 1.07 13.13
CA GLU A 44 23.45 2.32 12.44
C GLU A 44 22.27 2.95 11.68
N THR A 45 21.07 2.45 11.91
CA THR A 45 19.88 2.96 11.21
C THR A 45 19.48 4.35 11.70
N PRO A 46 18.98 5.23 10.83
CA PRO A 46 18.51 6.54 11.24
C PRO A 46 17.33 6.42 12.21
N ALA A 47 17.14 7.40 13.09
CA ALA A 47 16.03 7.41 14.05
C ALA A 47 14.66 7.46 13.38
N ALA A 48 14.58 7.99 12.17
CA ALA A 48 13.38 8.02 11.35
C ALA A 48 13.73 8.03 9.86
N SER A 49 12.86 7.46 9.04
CA SER A 49 12.96 7.49 7.58
C SER A 49 11.65 7.96 6.95
N PRO A 50 11.69 8.57 5.74
CA PRO A 50 10.48 8.92 5.03
C PRO A 50 9.74 7.63 4.63
N PHE A 51 8.42 7.66 4.72
CA PHE A 51 7.60 6.50 4.42
C PHE A 51 6.53 6.76 3.36
N ILE A 52 5.77 7.84 3.50
CA ILE A 52 4.71 8.21 2.56
C ILE A 52 4.80 9.69 2.25
N LEU A 53 4.66 10.04 0.98
CA LEU A 53 4.43 11.40 0.54
C LEU A 53 3.01 11.52 0.01
N LEU A 54 2.22 12.40 0.59
CA LEU A 54 0.85 12.71 0.20
C LEU A 54 0.77 14.09 -0.46
N GLY A 55 -0.20 14.29 -1.33
CA GLY A 55 -0.45 15.58 -1.97
C GLY A 55 0.52 15.91 -3.11
N SER A 56 1.19 14.91 -3.66
CA SER A 56 2.19 15.09 -4.72
C SER A 56 1.62 15.70 -6.00
N LEU A 57 0.35 15.48 -6.29
CA LEU A 57 -0.33 15.99 -7.49
C LEU A 57 -0.37 17.51 -7.57
N ARG A 58 -0.27 18.19 -6.43
CA ARG A 58 -0.28 19.66 -6.35
C ARG A 58 1.07 20.29 -6.68
N PHE A 59 2.13 19.50 -6.66
CA PHE A 59 3.51 19.99 -6.69
C PHE A 59 4.35 19.35 -7.80
N SER A 60 3.83 18.31 -8.44
CA SER A 60 4.54 17.58 -9.48
C SER A 60 3.67 17.31 -10.69
N ASP A 61 3.96 18.00 -11.77
CA ASP A 61 3.32 17.75 -13.07
C ASP A 61 3.54 16.30 -13.54
N ALA A 62 4.65 15.68 -13.18
CA ALA A 62 4.92 14.30 -13.51
C ALA A 62 3.96 13.36 -12.77
N CYS A 63 3.76 13.57 -11.46
CA CYS A 63 2.78 12.81 -10.69
C CYS A 63 1.36 13.03 -11.22
N LEU A 64 1.00 14.27 -11.52
CA LEU A 64 -0.31 14.59 -12.08
C LEU A 64 -0.53 13.91 -13.45
N ARG A 65 0.48 13.91 -14.33
CA ARG A 65 0.39 13.21 -15.62
C ARG A 65 0.29 11.70 -15.46
N THR A 66 0.98 11.11 -14.48
CA THR A 66 0.87 9.68 -14.18
C THR A 66 -0.54 9.35 -13.68
N TYR A 67 -1.03 10.12 -12.72
CA TYR A 67 -2.36 9.93 -12.14
C TYR A 67 -3.48 10.10 -13.17
N ALA A 68 -3.37 11.11 -14.03
CA ALA A 68 -4.32 11.40 -15.10
C ALA A 68 -3.96 10.74 -16.44
N HIS A 69 -3.18 9.65 -16.43
CA HIS A 69 -2.77 9.00 -17.66
C HIS A 69 -3.99 8.46 -18.42
N PRO A 70 -4.19 8.81 -19.71
CA PRO A 70 -5.41 8.48 -20.44
C PRO A 70 -5.76 7.00 -20.47
N GLN A 71 -4.77 6.11 -20.54
CA GLN A 71 -5.02 4.67 -20.52
C GLN A 71 -5.51 4.20 -19.15
N LEU A 72 -4.98 4.76 -18.04
CA LEU A 72 -5.44 4.42 -16.69
C LEU A 72 -6.87 4.92 -16.46
N LEU A 73 -7.17 6.14 -16.88
CA LEU A 73 -8.53 6.68 -16.82
C LEU A 73 -9.51 5.85 -17.67
N LYS A 74 -9.07 5.38 -18.84
CA LYS A 74 -9.90 4.51 -19.68
C LYS A 74 -10.19 3.15 -19.04
N VAL A 75 -9.21 2.58 -18.34
CA VAL A 75 -9.43 1.35 -17.55
C VAL A 75 -10.43 1.62 -16.43
N ALA A 76 -10.27 2.73 -15.69
CA ALA A 76 -11.19 3.12 -14.62
C ALA A 76 -12.62 3.28 -15.14
N GLU A 77 -12.80 4.01 -16.25
CA GLU A 77 -14.08 4.19 -16.90
C GLU A 77 -14.71 2.86 -17.37
N THR A 78 -13.89 1.96 -17.88
CA THR A 78 -14.36 0.65 -18.35
C THR A 78 -14.90 -0.21 -17.22
N ILE A 79 -14.31 -0.13 -16.03
CA ILE A 79 -14.69 -0.93 -14.86
C ILE A 79 -15.85 -0.29 -14.11
N ASN A 80 -15.79 1.03 -13.87
CA ASN A 80 -16.70 1.72 -12.98
C ASN A 80 -17.78 2.55 -13.72
N GLY A 81 -17.71 2.62 -15.06
CA GLY A 81 -18.52 3.57 -15.82
C GLY A 81 -17.90 4.96 -15.86
N SER A 82 -18.57 5.90 -16.52
CA SER A 82 -18.07 7.27 -16.71
C SER A 82 -18.13 8.15 -15.45
N ASP A 83 -18.88 7.74 -14.45
CA ASP A 83 -19.09 8.46 -13.19
C ASP A 83 -18.25 7.85 -12.04
N PHE A 84 -16.96 7.70 -12.25
CA PHE A 84 -16.05 7.26 -11.22
C PHE A 84 -15.35 8.43 -10.54
N THR A 85 -15.03 8.27 -9.27
CA THR A 85 -14.33 9.30 -8.49
C THR A 85 -12.92 8.83 -8.14
N PRO A 86 -11.89 9.56 -8.58
CA PRO A 86 -10.54 9.38 -8.04
C PRO A 86 -10.53 9.75 -6.55
N PHE A 87 -9.94 8.88 -5.72
CA PHE A 87 -10.08 9.02 -4.27
C PHE A 87 -8.83 9.59 -3.60
N ASN A 88 -7.66 9.01 -3.85
CA ASN A 88 -6.46 9.33 -3.12
C ASN A 88 -5.21 9.05 -3.95
N GLU A 89 -4.09 9.65 -3.55
CA GLU A 89 -2.77 9.35 -4.08
C GLU A 89 -1.72 9.35 -2.95
N ALA A 90 -0.73 8.50 -3.09
CA ALA A 90 0.38 8.42 -2.16
C ALA A 90 1.61 7.83 -2.86
N LEU A 91 2.78 8.40 -2.59
CA LEU A 91 4.05 7.76 -2.91
C LEU A 91 4.55 7.04 -1.67
N PHE A 92 4.69 5.74 -1.77
CA PHE A 92 5.31 4.95 -0.70
C PHE A 92 6.81 4.87 -0.91
N ILE A 93 7.57 5.25 0.11
CA ILE A 93 9.02 5.30 0.06
C ILE A 93 9.57 4.14 0.90
N LYS A 94 10.22 3.20 0.24
CA LYS A 94 10.80 2.03 0.92
C LYS A 94 12.28 1.94 0.62
N GLU A 95 13.06 2.58 1.48
CA GLU A 95 14.52 2.56 1.40
C GLU A 95 15.09 1.16 1.67
N PRO A 96 16.19 0.78 1.01
CA PRO A 96 16.85 -0.50 1.22
C PRO A 96 17.21 -0.73 2.69
N GLY A 97 16.87 -1.90 3.22
CA GLY A 97 17.21 -2.32 4.57
C GLY A 97 16.49 -1.62 5.72
N ILE A 98 15.71 -0.57 5.44
CA ILE A 98 15.02 0.20 6.48
C ILE A 98 13.57 0.54 6.14
N GLY A 99 13.15 0.31 4.89
CA GLY A 99 11.80 0.62 4.44
C GLY A 99 10.74 -0.17 5.21
N ALA A 100 9.78 0.54 5.79
CA ALA A 100 8.77 -0.04 6.66
C ALA A 100 7.82 -1.01 5.94
N ALA A 101 7.33 -1.99 6.70
CA ALA A 101 6.20 -2.81 6.28
C ALA A 101 4.89 -2.01 6.32
N VAL A 102 3.89 -2.49 5.60
CA VAL A 102 2.49 -2.26 5.93
C VAL A 102 1.86 -3.62 6.15
N SER A 103 1.23 -3.82 7.28
CA SER A 103 0.64 -5.11 7.62
C SER A 103 -0.38 -5.60 6.61
N TRP A 104 -0.63 -6.89 6.61
CA TRP A 104 -1.72 -7.48 5.83
C TRP A 104 -3.03 -6.74 6.07
N HIS A 105 -3.68 -6.31 5.01
CA HIS A 105 -4.93 -5.58 5.09
C HIS A 105 -5.75 -5.74 3.79
N GLN A 106 -7.02 -5.44 3.91
CA GLN A 106 -7.91 -5.15 2.80
C GLN A 106 -8.20 -3.65 2.83
N ASP A 107 -8.05 -2.96 1.72
CA ASP A 107 -8.42 -1.56 1.64
C ASP A 107 -9.93 -1.39 1.79
N GLY A 108 -10.32 -0.24 2.33
CA GLY A 108 -11.75 0.08 2.44
C GLY A 108 -12.46 -0.52 3.65
N VAL A 109 -11.74 -0.83 4.73
CA VAL A 109 -12.35 -1.26 6.02
C VAL A 109 -13.49 -0.35 6.45
N THR A 110 -13.38 0.95 6.20
CA THR A 110 -14.46 1.90 6.45
C THR A 110 -15.69 1.66 5.58
N HIS A 111 -15.55 1.01 4.43
CA HIS A 111 -16.66 0.65 3.57
C HIS A 111 -17.36 -0.63 4.02
N TRP A 112 -16.61 -1.62 4.52
CA TRP A 112 -17.17 -2.86 5.03
C TRP A 112 -18.13 -2.65 6.20
N ASP A 113 -17.86 -1.63 7.01
CA ASP A 113 -18.65 -1.29 8.17
C ASP A 113 -19.63 -0.13 7.90
N SER A 114 -19.73 0.34 6.65
CA SER A 114 -20.70 1.37 6.25
C SER A 114 -22.09 0.75 6.08
N PRO A 115 -23.15 1.38 6.59
CA PRO A 115 -24.52 0.95 6.33
C PRO A 115 -24.90 1.04 4.84
N ASP A 116 -24.18 1.86 4.08
CA ASP A 116 -24.39 2.05 2.64
C ASP A 116 -23.42 1.21 1.80
N PHE A 117 -22.77 0.20 2.41
CA PHE A 117 -21.84 -0.65 1.67
C PHE A 117 -22.56 -1.43 0.59
N ASP A 118 -22.12 -1.24 -0.65
CA ASP A 118 -22.57 -2.01 -1.81
C ASP A 118 -21.41 -2.84 -2.36
N GLU A 119 -21.53 -4.15 -2.30
CA GLU A 119 -20.54 -5.10 -2.80
C GLU A 119 -20.31 -5.02 -4.31
N ASN A 120 -21.26 -4.41 -5.05
CA ASN A 120 -21.15 -4.20 -6.48
C ASN A 120 -20.33 -2.94 -6.84
N ILE A 121 -20.04 -2.07 -5.88
CA ILE A 121 -19.17 -0.92 -6.10
C ILE A 121 -17.71 -1.38 -6.08
N HIS A 122 -17.07 -1.26 -7.22
CA HIS A 122 -15.68 -1.66 -7.39
C HIS A 122 -14.73 -0.49 -7.06
N GLY A 123 -13.77 -0.77 -6.19
CA GLY A 123 -12.63 0.10 -5.98
C GLY A 123 -11.34 -0.65 -6.31
N PHE A 124 -10.38 0.07 -6.87
CA PHE A 124 -9.07 -0.48 -7.17
C PHE A 124 -7.99 0.59 -7.05
N ASN A 125 -6.76 0.13 -6.89
CA ASN A 125 -5.58 0.96 -6.85
C ASN A 125 -4.74 0.71 -8.09
N PHE A 126 -4.21 1.76 -8.68
CA PHE A 126 -3.07 1.68 -9.58
C PHE A 126 -1.79 1.94 -8.78
N MET A 127 -0.77 1.14 -9.01
CA MET A 127 0.56 1.32 -8.43
C MET A 127 1.57 1.40 -9.57
N ALA A 128 1.96 2.60 -9.96
CA ALA A 128 3.01 2.81 -10.95
C ALA A 128 4.39 2.63 -10.29
N GLN A 129 5.22 1.77 -10.83
CA GLN A 129 6.51 1.40 -10.24
C GLN A 129 7.64 2.27 -10.81
N LEU A 130 8.19 3.19 -10.00
CA LEU A 130 9.38 3.96 -10.38
C LEU A 130 10.65 3.11 -10.32
N TYR A 131 10.66 2.10 -9.47
CA TYR A 131 11.68 1.05 -9.36
C TYR A 131 11.00 -0.31 -9.47
N GLY A 132 11.77 -1.34 -9.71
CA GLY A 132 11.24 -2.71 -9.76
C GLY A 132 10.65 -3.18 -8.43
N SER A 133 9.75 -4.15 -8.49
CA SER A 133 9.13 -4.79 -7.34
C SER A 133 9.42 -6.28 -7.38
N THR A 134 9.91 -6.83 -6.28
CA THR A 134 10.31 -8.23 -6.13
C THR A 134 9.73 -8.82 -4.85
N ALA A 135 10.05 -10.08 -4.57
CA ALA A 135 9.62 -10.72 -3.33
C ALA A 135 10.19 -10.07 -2.05
N VAL A 136 11.34 -9.36 -2.15
CA VAL A 136 12.04 -8.79 -0.99
C VAL A 136 11.72 -7.32 -0.72
N ASN A 137 11.04 -6.64 -1.63
CA ASN A 137 10.67 -5.23 -1.44
C ASN A 137 9.24 -4.91 -1.89
N GLY A 138 8.56 -5.86 -2.52
CA GLY A 138 7.27 -5.68 -3.17
C GLY A 138 6.07 -5.89 -2.27
N VAL A 139 4.90 -5.69 -2.87
CA VAL A 139 3.62 -6.07 -2.29
C VAL A 139 3.40 -7.56 -2.52
N TRP A 140 2.91 -8.24 -1.49
CA TRP A 140 2.38 -9.58 -1.57
C TRP A 140 0.86 -9.52 -1.57
N VAL A 141 0.23 -10.42 -2.29
CA VAL A 141 -1.22 -10.49 -2.41
C VAL A 141 -1.69 -11.94 -2.25
N LEU A 142 -2.83 -12.13 -1.62
CA LEU A 142 -3.52 -13.41 -1.60
C LEU A 142 -4.52 -13.45 -2.76
N PRO A 143 -4.22 -14.19 -3.85
CA PRO A 143 -5.08 -14.22 -5.02
C PRO A 143 -6.50 -14.74 -4.69
N GLY A 144 -7.51 -14.11 -5.25
CA GLY A 144 -8.90 -14.49 -5.04
C GLY A 144 -9.54 -13.99 -3.74
N SER A 145 -8.76 -13.46 -2.82
CA SER A 145 -9.25 -13.00 -1.50
C SER A 145 -10.30 -11.89 -1.57
N HIS A 146 -10.32 -11.10 -2.63
CA HIS A 146 -11.37 -10.07 -2.85
C HIS A 146 -12.78 -10.65 -2.97
N LYS A 147 -12.93 -11.96 -3.18
CA LYS A 147 -14.22 -12.66 -3.26
C LYS A 147 -14.69 -13.21 -1.92
N LEU A 148 -13.88 -13.10 -0.88
CA LEU A 148 -14.15 -13.72 0.41
C LEU A 148 -14.82 -12.77 1.41
N GLY A 149 -15.17 -11.56 0.98
CA GLY A 149 -15.68 -10.54 1.90
C GLY A 149 -14.62 -10.05 2.88
N LYS A 150 -15.03 -9.57 4.04
CA LYS A 150 -14.14 -9.14 5.12
C LYS A 150 -13.48 -10.37 5.77
N ILE A 151 -12.17 -10.39 5.76
CA ILE A 151 -11.36 -11.54 6.21
C ILE A 151 -10.85 -11.31 7.63
N ASP A 152 -10.90 -12.34 8.47
CA ASP A 152 -10.13 -12.38 9.72
C ASP A 152 -8.67 -12.70 9.40
N ILE A 153 -7.86 -11.64 9.33
CA ILE A 153 -6.45 -11.73 8.94
C ILE A 153 -5.62 -12.39 10.04
N SER A 154 -5.97 -12.17 11.31
CA SER A 154 -5.26 -12.78 12.43
C SER A 154 -5.35 -14.30 12.40
N ASP A 155 -6.53 -14.81 12.10
CA ASP A 155 -6.75 -16.25 11.95
C ASP A 155 -5.94 -16.84 10.80
N LEU A 156 -5.92 -16.18 9.64
CA LEU A 156 -5.14 -16.64 8.49
C LEU A 156 -3.64 -16.71 8.79
N VAL A 157 -3.09 -15.68 9.42
CA VAL A 157 -1.67 -15.66 9.80
C VAL A 157 -1.36 -16.74 10.85
N SER A 158 -2.25 -16.93 11.81
CA SER A 158 -2.09 -17.98 12.83
C SER A 158 -2.12 -19.37 12.21
N GLN A 159 -2.98 -19.61 11.23
CA GLN A 159 -3.05 -20.89 10.52
C GLN A 159 -1.80 -21.14 9.66
N SER A 160 -1.28 -20.10 9.03
CA SER A 160 -0.06 -20.19 8.21
C SER A 160 1.22 -20.40 9.05
N GLN A 161 1.15 -20.16 10.35
CA GLN A 161 2.32 -20.20 11.27
C GLN A 161 3.50 -19.34 10.78
N SER A 162 3.19 -18.28 10.04
CA SER A 162 4.13 -17.40 9.36
C SER A 162 3.49 -16.04 9.12
N GLU A 163 4.30 -15.00 9.08
CA GLU A 163 3.86 -13.69 8.59
C GLU A 163 3.49 -13.72 7.09
N ARG A 164 3.97 -14.71 6.36
CA ARG A 164 3.59 -14.97 4.98
C ARG A 164 2.40 -15.91 4.96
N ILE A 165 1.25 -15.37 4.62
CA ILE A 165 0.02 -16.14 4.50
C ILE A 165 0.16 -17.20 3.41
N ASP A 166 -0.24 -18.42 3.70
CA ASP A 166 -0.20 -19.53 2.75
C ASP A 166 -0.98 -19.18 1.47
N GLY A 167 -0.35 -19.43 0.34
CA GLY A 167 -0.92 -19.10 -0.97
C GLY A 167 -0.73 -17.64 -1.40
N ALA A 168 -0.19 -16.78 -0.57
CA ALA A 168 0.16 -15.43 -0.98
C ALA A 168 1.35 -15.44 -1.96
N VAL A 169 1.32 -14.53 -2.91
CA VAL A 169 2.36 -14.39 -3.94
C VAL A 169 2.88 -12.95 -4.03
N PRO A 170 4.17 -12.74 -4.31
CA PRO A 170 4.69 -11.41 -4.54
C PRO A 170 4.29 -10.89 -5.92
N LEU A 171 4.06 -9.60 -6.01
CA LEU A 171 3.85 -8.91 -7.28
C LEU A 171 5.19 -8.49 -7.86
N PHE A 172 5.65 -9.21 -8.88
CA PHE A 172 6.85 -8.86 -9.64
C PHE A 172 6.50 -7.80 -10.68
N CYS A 173 7.27 -6.73 -10.69
CA CYS A 173 7.11 -5.64 -11.65
C CYS A 173 8.46 -5.10 -12.07
N ASP A 174 8.59 -4.74 -13.32
CA ASP A 174 9.70 -3.96 -13.82
C ASP A 174 9.46 -2.46 -13.58
N ARG A 175 10.52 -1.68 -13.73
CA ARG A 175 10.42 -0.22 -13.71
C ARG A 175 9.53 0.26 -14.86
N GLY A 176 8.53 1.07 -14.54
CA GLY A 176 7.56 1.60 -15.49
C GLY A 176 6.28 0.77 -15.61
N ASP A 177 6.24 -0.41 -15.00
CA ASP A 177 4.99 -1.18 -14.92
C ASP A 177 3.97 -0.50 -14.02
N VAL A 178 2.71 -0.77 -14.32
CA VAL A 178 1.58 -0.38 -13.47
C VAL A 178 0.82 -1.63 -13.04
N VAL A 179 0.76 -1.85 -11.74
CA VAL A 179 -0.08 -2.90 -11.15
C VAL A 179 -1.44 -2.32 -10.83
N MET A 180 -2.48 -3.04 -11.17
CA MET A 180 -3.84 -2.76 -10.71
C MET A 180 -4.29 -3.83 -9.74
N CYS A 181 -4.71 -3.42 -8.55
CA CYS A 181 -5.22 -4.30 -7.52
C CYS A 181 -6.65 -3.92 -7.15
N ASN A 182 -7.53 -4.93 -7.05
CA ASN A 182 -8.80 -4.74 -6.37
C ASN A 182 -8.53 -4.39 -4.90
N ARG A 183 -9.11 -3.31 -4.40
CA ARG A 183 -8.87 -2.83 -3.02
C ARG A 183 -9.29 -3.82 -1.94
N GLN A 184 -10.21 -4.74 -2.26
CA GLN A 184 -10.68 -5.79 -1.35
C GLN A 184 -9.75 -7.00 -1.32
N ALA A 185 -8.78 -7.09 -2.22
CA ALA A 185 -7.78 -8.16 -2.16
C ALA A 185 -6.91 -7.99 -0.91
N LEU A 186 -6.72 -9.07 -0.18
CA LEU A 186 -5.81 -9.10 0.96
C LEU A 186 -4.38 -8.94 0.46
N HIS A 187 -3.72 -7.90 0.93
CA HIS A 187 -2.35 -7.60 0.52
C HIS A 187 -1.55 -6.97 1.66
N GLY A 188 -0.23 -7.00 1.50
CA GLY A 188 0.68 -6.37 2.45
C GLY A 188 2.10 -6.32 1.89
N PRO A 189 2.75 -5.16 1.90
CA PRO A 189 4.16 -5.06 1.58
C PRO A 189 5.02 -5.36 2.81
N PHE A 190 5.93 -6.32 2.67
CA PHE A 190 6.97 -6.58 3.67
C PHE A 190 7.99 -5.42 3.72
N PRO A 191 8.82 -5.34 4.78
CA PRO A 191 9.94 -4.44 4.79
C PRO A 191 10.82 -4.61 3.55
N ASN A 192 11.49 -3.56 3.12
CA ASN A 192 12.44 -3.66 2.02
C ASN A 192 13.76 -4.28 2.52
N SER A 193 13.92 -5.57 2.33
CA SER A 193 15.16 -6.31 2.60
C SER A 193 16.09 -6.43 1.39
N GLY A 194 15.77 -5.75 0.29
CA GLY A 194 16.58 -5.69 -0.93
C GLY A 194 17.63 -4.59 -0.90
N PHE A 195 18.31 -4.43 -2.03
CA PHE A 195 19.37 -3.44 -2.21
C PHE A 195 18.91 -2.19 -2.98
N GLU A 196 17.74 -2.23 -3.58
CA GLU A 196 17.19 -1.12 -4.34
C GLU A 196 16.00 -0.49 -3.61
N PRO A 197 15.81 0.83 -3.70
CA PRO A 197 14.62 1.47 -3.18
C PRO A 197 13.38 0.96 -3.93
N ARG A 198 12.23 1.07 -3.29
CA ARG A 198 10.94 0.88 -3.95
C ARG A 198 10.09 2.13 -3.76
N LEU A 199 9.62 2.69 -4.86
CA LEU A 199 8.72 3.85 -4.90
C LEU A 199 7.55 3.57 -5.85
N PRO A 200 6.46 3.00 -5.40
CA PRO A 200 5.19 3.04 -6.14
C PRO A 200 4.50 4.39 -5.93
N VAL A 201 3.89 4.86 -6.99
CA VAL A 201 3.06 6.07 -7.07
C VAL A 201 1.61 5.66 -7.30
#